data_b4f4c9ffcf36a3ef2a922185002fef0c
#
_entry.id   b4f4c9ffcf36a3ef2a922185002fef0c
#
_cell.length_a   1.000
_cell.length_b   1.000
_cell.length_c   1.000
_cell.angle_alpha   90.00
_cell.angle_beta   90.00
_cell.angle_gamma   90.00
#
_symmetry.space_group_name_H-M   'P 1'
#
loop_
_entity.id
_entity.type
_entity.pdbx_description
1 polymer ?
#
loop_
_entity_poly.entity_id
_entity_poly.type
_entity_poly.pdbx_seq_one_letter_code
_entity_poly.pdbx_strand_id
1 'polypeptide(L)'
;MTAEIGILNKTAVALAADSAVTVQQPKGQKIYNSANKLFALSKYHPVGIMLFGSASFMGIPWETIIKVYRLELKKKSFRTLKEYADDFIGFVERSGGSLIPAQQQDEYIKTHIWMYFQLIKEELKKSLEQIANKQAQVSESKVVELAKEIINKHSDQSDKYEFLKSVSDDIKKSFFTKHDAVIKEAIQAVFEKLPLDTAEHEKLKNIALGLFFRNGNFPKNTSGVVIAGFGNDEIFPSIYSYQFECLVDNILKCIEEKQKSGAIDFNNGALIVPFAQSEMVHTFIEGIDPSLVQFSI
;
A
#
# COMPACT_ATOMS: atom_id res chain seq x y z
N MET A 1 -14.10 -6.56 -8.07
CA MET A 1 -13.84 -7.81 -7.30
C MET A 1 -12.72 -8.52 -8.02
N THR A 2 -11.68 -8.88 -7.31
CA THR A 2 -10.48 -9.51 -7.88
C THR A 2 -10.10 -10.68 -6.99
N ALA A 3 -9.87 -11.85 -7.59
CA ALA A 3 -9.47 -13.07 -6.90
C ALA A 3 -8.13 -13.55 -7.46
N GLU A 4 -7.14 -13.64 -6.60
CA GLU A 4 -5.81 -14.12 -6.94
C GLU A 4 -5.38 -15.19 -5.94
N ILE A 5 -4.62 -16.19 -6.42
CA ILE A 5 -4.16 -17.32 -5.62
C ILE A 5 -2.76 -17.77 -6.04
N GLY A 6 -1.95 -18.11 -5.07
CA GLY A 6 -0.69 -18.83 -5.24
C GLY A 6 -0.78 -20.22 -4.62
N ILE A 7 -0.39 -21.24 -5.35
CA ILE A 7 -0.37 -22.64 -4.90
C ILE A 7 1.03 -23.20 -5.11
N LEU A 8 1.63 -23.70 -4.04
CA LEU A 8 2.96 -24.27 -4.06
C LEU A 8 2.92 -25.71 -3.54
N ASN A 9 3.76 -26.55 -4.11
CA ASN A 9 4.11 -27.84 -3.56
C ASN A 9 5.61 -28.10 -3.77
N LYS A 10 6.12 -29.28 -3.37
CA LYS A 10 7.55 -29.58 -3.46
C LYS A 10 8.14 -29.54 -4.90
N THR A 11 7.30 -29.58 -5.93
CA THR A 11 7.75 -29.66 -7.33
C THR A 11 7.45 -28.45 -8.19
N ALA A 12 6.45 -27.63 -7.78
CA ALA A 12 5.94 -26.56 -8.62
C ALA A 12 5.32 -25.42 -7.82
N VAL A 13 5.21 -24.28 -8.48
CA VAL A 13 4.38 -23.14 -8.06
C VAL A 13 3.44 -22.78 -9.21
N ALA A 14 2.19 -22.55 -8.88
CA ALA A 14 1.16 -22.02 -9.78
C ALA A 14 0.61 -20.70 -9.24
N LEU A 15 0.49 -19.71 -10.10
CA LEU A 15 -0.18 -18.45 -9.82
C LEU A 15 -1.40 -18.35 -10.73
N ALA A 16 -2.53 -17.94 -10.17
CA ALA A 16 -3.74 -17.65 -10.92
C ALA A 16 -4.34 -16.31 -10.47
N ALA A 17 -4.80 -15.53 -11.44
CA ALA A 17 -5.45 -14.25 -11.21
C ALA A 17 -6.61 -14.08 -12.19
N ASP A 18 -7.67 -13.42 -11.75
CA ASP A 18 -8.71 -12.96 -12.66
C ASP A 18 -8.21 -11.78 -13.51
N SER A 19 -8.90 -11.50 -14.62
CA SER A 19 -8.55 -10.39 -15.53
C SER A 19 -9.35 -9.10 -15.24
N ALA A 20 -10.16 -9.08 -14.18
CA ALA A 20 -11.04 -7.96 -13.86
C ALA A 20 -10.29 -6.80 -13.19
N VAL A 21 -10.45 -5.59 -13.71
CA VAL A 21 -10.04 -4.34 -13.08
C VAL A 21 -11.25 -3.44 -12.94
N THR A 22 -11.52 -3.02 -11.71
CA THR A 22 -12.59 -2.06 -11.41
C THR A 22 -12.01 -0.66 -11.34
N VAL A 23 -12.47 0.24 -12.22
CA VAL A 23 -12.10 1.64 -12.22
C VAL A 23 -13.26 2.45 -11.65
N GLN A 24 -13.00 3.20 -10.58
CA GLN A 24 -13.97 4.17 -10.04
C GLN A 24 -14.07 5.36 -10.99
N GLN A 25 -15.29 5.73 -11.36
CA GLN A 25 -15.59 6.91 -12.16
C GLN A 25 -16.60 7.79 -11.42
N PRO A 26 -16.69 9.10 -11.71
CA PRO A 26 -17.65 10.00 -11.06
C PRO A 26 -19.13 9.56 -11.19
N LYS A 27 -19.45 8.74 -12.18
CA LYS A 27 -20.81 8.23 -12.47
C LYS A 27 -21.00 6.75 -12.13
N GLY A 28 -20.05 6.12 -11.39
CA GLY A 28 -20.14 4.72 -11.00
C GLY A 28 -18.85 3.94 -11.21
N GLN A 29 -18.93 2.62 -11.15
CA GLN A 29 -17.81 1.70 -11.35
C GLN A 29 -17.83 1.14 -12.78
N LYS A 30 -16.68 1.10 -13.44
CA LYS A 30 -16.50 0.41 -14.71
C LYS A 30 -15.54 -0.76 -14.53
N ILE A 31 -15.95 -1.94 -14.97
CA ILE A 31 -15.15 -3.16 -14.92
C ILE A 31 -14.57 -3.43 -16.31
N TYR A 32 -13.26 -3.60 -16.37
CA TYR A 32 -12.54 -4.02 -17.55
C TYR A 32 -12.01 -5.45 -17.32
N ASN A 33 -12.25 -6.36 -18.24
CA ASN A 33 -11.89 -7.79 -18.13
C ASN A 33 -10.68 -8.16 -19.01
N SER A 34 -9.73 -7.23 -19.16
CA SER A 34 -8.59 -7.42 -20.07
C SER A 34 -7.24 -7.07 -19.46
N ALA A 35 -7.13 -6.98 -18.13
CA ALA A 35 -5.89 -6.65 -17.49
C ALA A 35 -5.01 -7.87 -17.29
N ASN A 36 -3.78 -7.79 -17.74
CA ASN A 36 -2.75 -8.76 -17.41
C ASN A 36 -2.27 -8.51 -15.97
N LYS A 37 -2.39 -9.51 -15.13
CA LYS A 37 -1.91 -9.49 -13.75
C LYS A 37 -0.77 -10.47 -13.49
N LEU A 38 -0.49 -11.35 -14.45
CA LEU A 38 0.53 -12.39 -14.37
C LEU A 38 1.61 -12.16 -15.42
N PHE A 39 2.86 -12.14 -14.99
CA PHE A 39 4.00 -11.94 -15.85
C PHE A 39 5.14 -12.89 -15.46
N ALA A 40 5.98 -13.27 -16.43
CA ALA A 40 7.29 -13.82 -16.09
C ALA A 40 8.19 -12.68 -15.63
N LEU A 41 8.74 -12.74 -14.42
CA LEU A 41 9.71 -11.77 -13.94
C LEU A 41 11.06 -11.94 -14.64
N SER A 42 11.48 -13.18 -14.87
CA SER A 42 12.63 -13.55 -15.69
C SER A 42 12.19 -14.30 -16.94
N LYS A 43 12.90 -14.11 -18.05
CA LYS A 43 12.74 -14.92 -19.28
C LYS A 43 13.54 -16.23 -19.24
N TYR A 44 14.49 -16.33 -18.32
CA TYR A 44 15.50 -17.40 -18.31
C TYR A 44 15.41 -18.27 -17.06
N HIS A 45 14.76 -17.79 -16.03
CA HIS A 45 14.65 -18.46 -14.73
C HIS A 45 13.18 -18.62 -14.34
N PRO A 46 12.82 -19.64 -13.55
CA PRO A 46 11.44 -19.96 -13.18
C PRO A 46 10.92 -19.01 -12.09
N VAL A 47 10.82 -17.74 -12.41
CA VAL A 47 10.33 -16.68 -11.50
C VAL A 47 9.19 -15.93 -12.16
N GLY A 48 8.03 -16.00 -11.53
CA GLY A 48 6.81 -15.29 -11.91
C GLY A 48 6.53 -14.10 -10.99
N ILE A 49 5.73 -13.16 -11.50
CA ILE A 49 5.20 -12.03 -10.74
C ILE A 49 3.71 -11.91 -10.99
N MET A 50 2.94 -11.71 -9.93
CA MET A 50 1.49 -11.49 -9.95
C MET A 50 1.16 -10.18 -9.28
N LEU A 51 0.16 -9.49 -9.80
CA LEU A 51 -0.29 -8.18 -9.30
C LEU A 51 -1.71 -8.29 -8.76
N PHE A 52 -1.97 -7.61 -7.64
CA PHE A 52 -3.32 -7.39 -7.12
C PHE A 52 -3.48 -5.97 -6.58
N GLY A 53 -4.73 -5.53 -6.39
CA GLY A 53 -5.01 -4.14 -6.02
C GLY A 53 -4.85 -3.17 -7.20
N SER A 54 -4.04 -2.14 -7.08
CA SER A 54 -3.83 -1.15 -8.15
C SER A 54 -2.98 -1.72 -9.30
N ALA A 55 -3.44 -1.53 -10.53
CA ALA A 55 -2.70 -1.92 -11.74
C ALA A 55 -1.56 -0.96 -12.09
N SER A 56 -1.40 0.13 -11.35
CA SER A 56 -0.35 1.13 -11.56
C SER A 56 0.30 1.53 -10.24
N PHE A 57 1.57 1.88 -10.31
CA PHE A 57 2.34 2.45 -9.21
C PHE A 57 2.61 3.92 -9.51
N MET A 58 2.03 4.81 -8.72
CA MET A 58 2.11 6.27 -8.89
C MET A 58 1.84 6.72 -10.34
N GLY A 59 0.79 6.13 -10.97
CA GLY A 59 0.38 6.46 -12.35
C GLY A 59 1.12 5.69 -13.45
N ILE A 60 2.16 4.91 -13.13
CA ILE A 60 2.88 4.11 -14.11
C ILE A 60 2.34 2.67 -14.09
N PRO A 61 1.90 2.10 -15.22
CA PRO A 61 1.46 0.72 -15.29
C PRO A 61 2.56 -0.25 -14.82
N TRP A 62 2.22 -1.18 -13.93
CA TRP A 62 3.15 -2.21 -13.47
C TRP A 62 3.75 -3.02 -14.61
N GLU A 63 2.99 -3.28 -15.67
CA GLU A 63 3.50 -3.95 -16.85
C GLU A 63 4.72 -3.23 -17.46
N THR A 64 4.70 -1.88 -17.47
CA THR A 64 5.84 -1.07 -17.93
C THR A 64 7.04 -1.24 -17.02
N ILE A 65 6.84 -1.16 -15.70
CA ILE A 65 7.90 -1.33 -14.69
C ILE A 65 8.53 -2.71 -14.84
N ILE A 66 7.71 -3.76 -14.93
CA ILE A 66 8.18 -5.15 -15.11
C ILE A 66 8.95 -5.32 -16.43
N LYS A 67 8.50 -4.72 -17.53
CA LYS A 67 9.20 -4.76 -18.81
C LYS A 67 10.58 -4.10 -18.73
N VAL A 68 10.68 -2.94 -18.10
CA VAL A 68 11.96 -2.24 -17.93
C VAL A 68 12.91 -3.06 -17.04
N TYR A 69 12.41 -3.58 -15.92
CA TYR A 69 13.20 -4.46 -15.05
C TYR A 69 13.75 -5.68 -15.79
N ARG A 70 12.93 -6.36 -16.61
CA ARG A 70 13.37 -7.52 -17.40
C ARG A 70 14.47 -7.18 -18.40
N LEU A 71 14.50 -5.95 -18.93
CA LEU A 71 15.59 -5.47 -19.80
C LEU A 71 16.89 -5.28 -19.02
N GLU A 72 16.81 -4.88 -17.73
CA GLU A 72 17.95 -4.76 -16.84
C GLU A 72 18.42 -6.12 -16.32
N LEU A 73 17.49 -6.97 -15.89
CA LEU A 73 17.77 -8.30 -15.35
C LEU A 73 18.50 -9.21 -16.36
N LYS A 74 18.05 -9.20 -17.62
CA LYS A 74 18.62 -10.04 -18.70
C LYS A 74 18.73 -11.52 -18.29
N LYS A 75 19.95 -12.06 -18.30
CA LYS A 75 20.30 -13.46 -17.91
C LYS A 75 20.80 -13.56 -16.47
N LYS A 76 20.81 -12.44 -15.73
CA LYS A 76 21.24 -12.43 -14.32
C LYS A 76 20.38 -13.40 -13.53
N SER A 77 21.01 -14.19 -12.68
CA SER A 77 20.36 -15.12 -11.78
C SER A 77 20.75 -14.86 -10.35
N PHE A 78 19.90 -15.30 -9.43
CA PHE A 78 20.13 -15.18 -8.00
C PHE A 78 19.98 -16.55 -7.34
N ARG A 79 20.61 -16.71 -6.18
CA ARG A 79 20.65 -17.97 -5.45
C ARG A 79 19.29 -18.35 -4.88
N THR A 80 18.55 -17.34 -4.39
CA THR A 80 17.24 -17.53 -3.76
C THR A 80 16.17 -16.66 -4.42
N LEU A 81 14.91 -17.04 -4.28
CA LEU A 81 13.78 -16.21 -4.73
C LEU A 81 13.72 -14.88 -3.99
N LYS A 82 14.13 -14.87 -2.71
CA LYS A 82 14.20 -13.63 -1.93
C LYS A 82 15.15 -12.61 -2.55
N GLU A 83 16.30 -13.06 -3.06
CA GLU A 83 17.25 -12.18 -3.76
C GLU A 83 16.67 -11.61 -5.06
N TYR A 84 15.85 -12.38 -5.81
CA TYR A 84 15.09 -11.84 -6.95
C TYR A 84 14.10 -10.76 -6.52
N ALA A 85 13.39 -10.97 -5.42
CA ALA A 85 12.46 -10.00 -4.88
C ALA A 85 13.18 -8.72 -4.41
N ASP A 86 14.28 -8.86 -3.70
CA ASP A 86 15.09 -7.73 -3.21
C ASP A 86 15.72 -6.94 -4.35
N ASP A 87 16.21 -7.60 -5.41
CA ASP A 87 16.74 -6.92 -6.61
C ASP A 87 15.64 -6.16 -7.36
N PHE A 88 14.42 -6.74 -7.46
CA PHE A 88 13.28 -6.07 -8.06
C PHE A 88 12.83 -4.83 -7.24
N ILE A 89 12.72 -4.95 -5.92
CA ILE A 89 12.40 -3.84 -5.03
C ILE A 89 13.46 -2.75 -5.13
N GLY A 90 14.75 -3.13 -5.06
CA GLY A 90 15.86 -2.22 -5.24
C GLY A 90 15.90 -1.56 -6.63
N PHE A 91 15.47 -2.25 -7.68
CA PHE A 91 15.28 -1.66 -9.00
C PHE A 91 14.19 -0.57 -8.99
N VAL A 92 13.03 -0.83 -8.41
CA VAL A 92 11.94 0.16 -8.31
C VAL A 92 12.40 1.40 -7.55
N GLU A 93 13.17 1.22 -6.47
CA GLU A 93 13.72 2.31 -5.67
C GLU A 93 14.77 3.12 -6.45
N ARG A 94 15.78 2.46 -7.05
CA ARG A 94 16.85 3.10 -7.83
C ARG A 94 16.35 3.82 -9.08
N SER A 95 15.39 3.20 -9.77
CA SER A 95 14.82 3.72 -11.01
C SER A 95 13.75 4.78 -10.77
N GLY A 96 13.43 5.03 -9.51
CA GLY A 96 12.37 5.95 -9.11
C GLY A 96 12.49 7.32 -9.77
N GLY A 97 13.67 7.92 -9.76
CA GLY A 97 13.89 9.24 -10.38
C GLY A 97 13.70 9.27 -11.90
N SER A 98 13.90 8.14 -12.61
CA SER A 98 13.68 8.02 -14.05
C SER A 98 12.26 7.56 -14.40
N LEU A 99 11.66 6.70 -13.58
CA LEU A 99 10.29 6.20 -13.77
C LEU A 99 9.25 7.16 -13.20
N ILE A 100 9.53 7.77 -12.05
CA ILE A 100 8.62 8.65 -11.32
C ILE A 100 9.33 9.99 -11.10
N PRO A 101 9.20 10.97 -12.01
CA PRO A 101 9.85 12.26 -11.89
C PRO A 101 9.52 12.96 -10.57
N ALA A 102 10.43 13.80 -10.07
CA ALA A 102 10.28 14.52 -8.81
C ALA A 102 8.96 15.31 -8.75
N GLN A 103 8.56 15.94 -9.86
CA GLN A 103 7.28 16.65 -9.95
C GLN A 103 6.08 15.73 -9.65
N GLN A 104 6.11 14.49 -10.12
CA GLN A 104 5.02 13.53 -9.86
C GLN A 104 5.03 13.05 -8.40
N GLN A 105 6.21 12.93 -7.79
CA GLN A 105 6.34 12.65 -6.36
C GLN A 105 5.76 13.82 -5.53
N ASP A 106 6.07 15.07 -5.89
CA ASP A 106 5.57 16.27 -5.21
C ASP A 106 4.04 16.39 -5.32
N GLU A 107 3.47 16.13 -6.51
CA GLU A 107 2.01 16.10 -6.72
C GLU A 107 1.34 14.99 -5.90
N TYR A 108 1.97 13.84 -5.79
CA TYR A 108 1.50 12.74 -4.94
C TYR A 108 1.46 13.16 -3.48
N ILE A 109 2.54 13.78 -2.97
CA ILE A 109 2.63 14.29 -1.60
C ILE A 109 1.52 15.30 -1.32
N LYS A 110 1.40 16.32 -2.18
CA LYS A 110 0.39 17.37 -2.04
C LYS A 110 -1.02 16.79 -1.99
N THR A 111 -1.33 15.90 -2.93
CA THR A 111 -2.66 15.26 -3.02
C THR A 111 -2.98 14.43 -1.78
N HIS A 112 -2.03 13.61 -1.30
CA HIS A 112 -2.31 12.70 -0.19
C HIS A 112 -2.37 13.41 1.16
N ILE A 113 -1.54 14.44 1.38
CA ILE A 113 -1.66 15.30 2.58
C ILE A 113 -3.03 15.97 2.59
N TRP A 114 -3.44 16.58 1.47
CA TRP A 114 -4.72 17.24 1.36
C TRP A 114 -5.89 16.30 1.60
N MET A 115 -5.88 15.13 0.96
CA MET A 115 -6.91 14.09 1.13
C MET A 115 -7.01 13.62 2.58
N TYR A 116 -5.88 13.39 3.24
CA TYR A 116 -5.89 12.93 4.62
C TYR A 116 -6.40 14.00 5.59
N PHE A 117 -6.02 15.26 5.39
CA PHE A 117 -6.54 16.36 6.21
C PHE A 117 -8.04 16.58 5.96
N GLN A 118 -8.52 16.41 4.74
CA GLN A 118 -9.95 16.40 4.47
C GLN A 118 -10.68 15.25 5.19
N LEU A 119 -10.07 14.07 5.28
CA LEU A 119 -10.63 12.95 6.06
C LEU A 119 -10.79 13.33 7.54
N ILE A 120 -9.78 13.97 8.15
CA ILE A 120 -9.86 14.49 9.52
C ILE A 120 -11.01 15.51 9.64
N LYS A 121 -11.13 16.44 8.69
CA LYS A 121 -12.21 17.44 8.67
C LYS A 121 -13.60 16.81 8.55
N GLU A 122 -13.76 15.82 7.68
CA GLU A 122 -15.04 15.10 7.52
C GLU A 122 -15.41 14.30 8.78
N GLU A 123 -14.43 13.72 9.49
CA GLU A 123 -14.69 13.09 10.80
C GLU A 123 -15.17 14.11 11.83
N LEU A 124 -14.54 15.30 11.88
CA LEU A 124 -14.96 16.40 12.72
C LEU A 124 -16.41 16.82 12.40
N LYS A 125 -16.70 17.02 11.12
CA LYS A 125 -18.04 17.41 10.67
C LYS A 125 -19.11 16.40 11.08
N LYS A 126 -18.86 15.11 10.87
CA LYS A 126 -19.78 14.03 11.30
C LYS A 126 -20.00 14.03 12.80
N SER A 127 -18.95 14.23 13.58
CA SER A 127 -19.05 14.28 15.05
C SER A 127 -19.84 15.51 15.52
N LEU A 128 -19.68 16.66 14.86
CA LEU A 128 -20.47 17.87 15.14
C LEU A 128 -21.93 17.70 14.78
N GLU A 129 -22.24 17.07 13.66
CA GLU A 129 -23.62 16.74 13.25
C GLU A 129 -24.32 15.83 14.26
N GLN A 130 -23.60 14.84 14.81
CA GLN A 130 -24.13 13.96 15.86
C GLN A 130 -24.43 14.71 17.16
N ILE A 131 -23.63 15.70 17.53
CA ILE A 131 -23.86 16.55 18.72
C ILE A 131 -25.02 17.51 18.45
N ALA A 132 -25.05 18.16 17.29
CA ALA A 132 -26.12 19.10 16.90
C ALA A 132 -27.50 18.45 16.87
N ASN A 133 -27.56 17.17 16.45
CA ASN A 133 -28.83 16.40 16.48
C ASN A 133 -29.34 16.12 17.91
N LYS A 134 -28.47 16.21 18.92
CA LYS A 134 -28.81 15.99 20.35
C LYS A 134 -28.97 17.29 21.12
N GLN A 135 -28.33 18.38 20.69
CA GLN A 135 -28.30 19.67 21.35
C GLN A 135 -28.54 20.77 20.32
N ALA A 136 -29.37 21.75 20.64
CA ALA A 136 -29.79 22.79 19.69
C ALA A 136 -28.67 23.74 19.23
N GLN A 137 -27.55 23.85 19.95
CA GLN A 137 -26.39 24.69 19.60
C GLN A 137 -25.08 24.05 20.02
N VAL A 138 -24.08 24.10 19.15
CA VAL A 138 -22.69 23.70 19.47
C VAL A 138 -21.85 24.98 19.62
N SER A 139 -21.22 25.18 20.79
CA SER A 139 -20.36 26.34 21.05
C SER A 139 -19.06 26.26 20.25
N GLU A 140 -18.47 27.40 19.89
CA GLU A 140 -17.16 27.45 19.21
C GLU A 140 -16.06 26.74 20.02
N SER A 141 -16.07 26.89 21.34
CA SER A 141 -15.13 26.19 22.23
C SER A 141 -15.23 24.67 22.09
N LYS A 142 -16.45 24.14 21.97
CA LYS A 142 -16.65 22.68 21.77
C LYS A 142 -16.19 22.19 20.39
N VAL A 143 -16.32 23.02 19.36
CA VAL A 143 -15.77 22.73 18.04
C VAL A 143 -14.24 22.60 18.07
N VAL A 144 -13.57 23.55 18.75
CA VAL A 144 -12.10 23.54 18.92
C VAL A 144 -11.63 22.34 19.73
N GLU A 145 -12.30 22.05 20.84
CA GLU A 145 -11.99 20.88 21.68
C GLU A 145 -12.09 19.59 20.90
N LEU A 146 -13.18 19.41 20.17
CA LEU A 146 -13.39 18.21 19.35
C LEU A 146 -12.38 18.09 18.21
N ALA A 147 -12.01 19.21 17.56
CA ALA A 147 -10.97 19.23 16.54
C ALA A 147 -9.63 18.75 17.13
N LYS A 148 -9.26 19.22 18.32
CA LYS A 148 -8.05 18.77 19.02
C LYS A 148 -8.10 17.29 19.38
N GLU A 149 -9.22 16.78 19.87
CA GLU A 149 -9.41 15.36 20.18
C GLU A 149 -9.21 14.48 18.93
N ILE A 150 -9.79 14.87 17.80
CA ILE A 150 -9.68 14.12 16.55
C ILE A 150 -8.24 14.16 16.00
N ILE A 151 -7.60 15.33 15.99
CA ILE A 151 -6.20 15.46 15.58
C ILE A 151 -5.29 14.60 16.47
N ASN A 152 -5.49 14.60 17.78
CA ASN A 152 -4.77 13.77 18.73
C ASN A 152 -4.94 12.28 18.39
N LYS A 153 -6.18 11.83 18.19
CA LYS A 153 -6.50 10.46 17.81
C LYS A 153 -5.74 10.02 16.56
N HIS A 154 -5.71 10.87 15.52
CA HIS A 154 -4.96 10.57 14.29
C HIS A 154 -3.44 10.58 14.48
N SER A 155 -2.93 11.49 15.34
CA SER A 155 -1.51 11.52 15.71
C SER A 155 -1.12 10.24 16.45
N ASP A 156 -1.86 9.89 17.50
CA ASP A 156 -1.63 8.69 18.31
C ASP A 156 -1.74 7.40 17.45
N GLN A 157 -2.66 7.38 16.49
CA GLN A 157 -2.79 6.26 15.56
C GLN A 157 -1.58 6.17 14.63
N SER A 158 -1.09 7.30 14.11
CA SER A 158 0.11 7.34 13.29
C SER A 158 1.34 6.87 14.08
N ASP A 159 1.46 7.29 15.35
CA ASP A 159 2.60 7.00 16.21
C ASP A 159 2.71 5.52 16.64
N LYS A 160 1.64 4.73 16.48
CA LYS A 160 1.67 3.27 16.68
C LYS A 160 2.52 2.54 15.64
N TYR A 161 2.79 3.16 14.51
CA TYR A 161 3.57 2.57 13.43
C TYR A 161 5.00 3.07 13.46
N GLU A 162 5.95 2.15 13.32
CA GLU A 162 7.37 2.48 13.22
C GLU A 162 7.69 3.13 11.87
N PHE A 163 8.72 3.98 11.85
CA PHE A 163 9.28 4.48 10.60
C PHE A 163 9.94 3.36 9.80
N LEU A 164 9.94 3.48 8.49
CA LEU A 164 10.72 2.63 7.60
C LEU A 164 12.20 2.65 8.04
N LYS A 165 12.86 1.50 7.99
CA LYS A 165 14.27 1.37 8.40
C LYS A 165 15.22 2.27 7.61
N SER A 166 14.84 2.63 6.38
CA SER A 166 15.60 3.53 5.50
C SER A 166 15.48 5.00 5.90
N VAL A 167 14.59 5.37 6.81
CA VAL A 167 14.28 6.77 7.15
C VAL A 167 15.10 7.22 8.36
N SER A 168 16.18 7.95 8.11
CA SER A 168 16.99 8.62 9.14
C SER A 168 16.37 9.96 9.57
N ASP A 169 16.88 10.54 10.66
CA ASP A 169 16.45 11.87 11.11
C ASP A 169 16.81 12.99 10.11
N ASP A 170 17.86 12.81 9.32
CA ASP A 170 18.21 13.74 8.25
C ASP A 170 17.21 13.72 7.12
N ILE A 171 16.66 12.55 6.79
CA ILE A 171 15.57 12.39 5.81
C ILE A 171 14.30 13.10 6.31
N LYS A 172 13.94 12.92 7.58
CA LYS A 172 12.79 13.62 8.18
C LYS A 172 12.94 15.13 8.12
N LYS A 173 14.14 15.65 8.45
CA LYS A 173 14.46 17.10 8.34
C LYS A 173 14.39 17.58 6.90
N SER A 174 14.93 16.81 5.96
CA SER A 174 14.88 17.12 4.53
C SER A 174 13.46 17.20 4.01
N PHE A 175 12.60 16.24 4.40
CA PHE A 175 11.18 16.22 4.04
C PHE A 175 10.48 17.50 4.50
N PHE A 176 10.65 17.91 5.77
CA PHE A 176 10.06 19.16 6.25
C PHE A 176 10.65 20.38 5.55
N THR A 177 11.96 20.40 5.26
CA THR A 177 12.56 21.53 4.52
C THR A 177 11.95 21.69 3.13
N LYS A 178 11.69 20.57 2.43
CA LYS A 178 11.15 20.59 1.07
C LYS A 178 9.65 20.86 1.03
N HIS A 179 8.89 20.26 1.96
CA HIS A 179 7.43 20.17 1.85
C HIS A 179 6.68 21.02 2.89
N ASP A 180 7.36 21.79 3.75
CA ASP A 180 6.73 22.64 4.79
C ASP A 180 5.69 23.60 4.20
N ALA A 181 6.00 24.21 3.06
CA ALA A 181 5.05 25.12 2.39
C ALA A 181 3.76 24.39 1.95
N VAL A 182 3.89 23.20 1.37
CA VAL A 182 2.75 22.37 0.93
C VAL A 182 1.92 21.92 2.13
N ILE A 183 2.57 21.52 3.22
CA ILE A 183 1.88 21.10 4.46
C ILE A 183 1.12 22.27 5.06
N LYS A 184 1.75 23.45 5.18
CA LYS A 184 1.10 24.67 5.69
C LYS A 184 -0.08 25.10 4.82
N GLU A 185 0.08 25.10 3.48
CA GLU A 185 -1.01 25.40 2.54
C GLU A 185 -2.19 24.44 2.75
N ALA A 186 -1.92 23.14 2.91
CA ALA A 186 -2.96 22.15 3.15
C ALA A 186 -3.66 22.36 4.50
N ILE A 187 -2.92 22.63 5.57
CA ILE A 187 -3.48 22.94 6.89
C ILE A 187 -4.38 24.18 6.79
N GLN A 188 -3.90 25.26 6.19
CA GLN A 188 -4.66 26.49 6.01
C GLN A 188 -5.93 26.26 5.21
N ALA A 189 -5.84 25.60 4.04
CA ALA A 189 -6.98 25.35 3.17
C ALA A 189 -8.07 24.47 3.82
N VAL A 190 -7.64 23.47 4.60
CA VAL A 190 -8.57 22.53 5.21
C VAL A 190 -9.14 23.04 6.52
N PHE A 191 -8.32 23.67 7.37
CA PHE A 191 -8.70 24.07 8.73
C PHE A 191 -8.81 25.58 8.92
N GLU A 192 -8.89 26.36 7.84
CA GLU A 192 -8.92 27.85 7.81
C GLU A 192 -9.81 28.50 8.91
N LYS A 193 -10.96 27.88 9.20
CA LYS A 193 -11.93 28.39 10.17
C LYS A 193 -11.74 27.92 11.60
N LEU A 194 -10.71 27.08 11.84
CA LEU A 194 -10.45 26.53 13.16
C LEU A 194 -9.22 27.19 13.77
N PRO A 195 -9.33 27.80 14.96
CA PRO A 195 -8.18 28.37 15.66
C PRO A 195 -7.32 27.26 16.26
N LEU A 196 -6.54 26.58 15.41
CA LEU A 196 -5.57 25.58 15.84
C LEU A 196 -4.32 26.28 16.38
N ASP A 197 -3.78 25.80 17.48
CA ASP A 197 -2.54 26.31 18.03
C ASP A 197 -1.30 25.63 17.43
N THR A 198 -0.11 26.03 17.89
CA THR A 198 1.16 25.52 17.40
C THR A 198 1.28 24.00 17.62
N ALA A 199 0.72 23.47 18.71
CA ALA A 199 0.82 22.05 19.03
C ALA A 199 0.02 21.19 18.03
N GLU A 200 -1.19 21.61 17.64
CA GLU A 200 -1.98 20.94 16.62
C GLU A 200 -1.31 21.02 15.24
N HIS A 201 -0.70 22.15 14.88
CA HIS A 201 0.08 22.27 13.65
C HIS A 201 1.25 21.28 13.59
N GLU A 202 2.02 21.15 14.68
CA GLU A 202 3.11 20.18 14.74
C GLU A 202 2.62 18.72 14.64
N LYS A 203 1.47 18.39 15.26
CA LYS A 203 0.86 17.07 15.10
C LYS A 203 0.45 16.79 13.64
N LEU A 204 -0.19 17.75 12.98
CA LEU A 204 -0.55 17.63 11.57
C LEU A 204 0.67 17.46 10.67
N LYS A 205 1.78 18.17 10.94
CA LYS A 205 3.06 17.95 10.24
C LYS A 205 3.60 16.53 10.45
N ASN A 206 3.58 16.04 11.68
CA ASN A 206 4.05 14.69 12.00
C ASN A 206 3.14 13.62 11.37
N ILE A 207 1.83 13.84 11.32
CA ILE A 207 0.90 12.99 10.57
C ILE A 207 1.28 12.98 9.08
N ALA A 208 1.53 14.16 8.47
CA ALA A 208 1.93 14.25 7.07
C ALA A 208 3.23 13.47 6.78
N LEU A 209 4.25 13.58 7.64
CA LEU A 209 5.47 12.77 7.54
C LEU A 209 5.16 11.28 7.66
N GLY A 210 4.32 10.90 8.63
CA GLY A 210 3.94 9.52 8.90
C GLY A 210 3.22 8.84 7.74
N LEU A 211 2.44 9.59 6.95
CA LEU A 211 1.76 9.06 5.77
C LEU A 211 2.72 8.37 4.80
N PHE A 212 3.90 8.94 4.59
CA PHE A 212 4.86 8.47 3.57
C PHE A 212 5.94 7.55 4.14
N PHE A 213 6.28 7.68 5.42
CA PHE A 213 7.48 7.05 5.97
C PHE A 213 7.23 6.09 7.13
N ARG A 214 5.98 5.88 7.57
CA ARG A 214 5.66 4.89 8.61
C ARG A 214 5.08 3.61 8.01
N ASN A 215 5.41 2.47 8.61
CA ASN A 215 4.83 1.18 8.29
C ASN A 215 3.35 1.14 8.68
N GLY A 216 2.47 0.71 7.78
CA GLY A 216 1.09 0.34 8.16
C GLY A 216 0.01 1.40 7.96
N ASN A 217 0.31 2.56 7.42
CA ASN A 217 -0.71 3.55 7.05
C ASN A 217 -0.97 3.54 5.54
N PHE A 218 -1.33 2.36 5.01
CA PHE A 218 -1.57 2.19 3.58
C PHE A 218 -2.92 2.76 3.16
N PRO A 219 -2.98 3.59 2.13
CA PRO A 219 -4.24 3.95 1.50
C PRO A 219 -4.91 2.72 0.87
N LYS A 220 -6.23 2.77 0.69
CA LYS A 220 -7.00 1.66 0.12
C LYS A 220 -6.60 1.24 -1.30
N ASN A 221 -5.82 2.05 -2.01
CA ASN A 221 -5.39 1.83 -3.40
C ASN A 221 -3.90 1.48 -3.51
N THR A 222 -3.39 0.60 -2.65
CA THR A 222 -2.03 0.07 -2.78
C THR A 222 -1.95 -0.99 -3.87
N SER A 223 -0.74 -1.18 -4.41
CA SER A 223 -0.44 -2.27 -5.31
C SER A 223 0.15 -3.44 -4.54
N GLY A 224 -0.48 -4.60 -4.64
CA GLY A 224 0.11 -5.85 -4.18
C GLY A 224 0.95 -6.48 -5.28
N VAL A 225 2.16 -6.88 -4.94
CA VAL A 225 3.10 -7.55 -5.84
C VAL A 225 3.53 -8.87 -5.21
N VAL A 226 3.25 -9.96 -5.91
CA VAL A 226 3.64 -11.31 -5.49
C VAL A 226 4.72 -11.81 -6.41
N ILE A 227 5.85 -12.26 -5.86
CA ILE A 227 6.94 -12.90 -6.60
C ILE A 227 7.03 -14.35 -6.14
N ALA A 228 6.97 -15.27 -7.09
CA ALA A 228 6.95 -16.71 -6.79
C ALA A 228 7.80 -17.50 -7.78
N GLY A 229 8.41 -18.57 -7.32
CA GLY A 229 9.29 -19.42 -8.13
C GLY A 229 10.44 -20.03 -7.34
N PHE A 230 11.60 -20.11 -8.00
CA PHE A 230 12.80 -20.72 -7.46
C PHE A 230 14.01 -19.82 -7.70
N GLY A 231 14.88 -19.70 -6.72
CA GLY A 231 16.26 -19.30 -6.92
C GLY A 231 17.12 -20.48 -7.43
N ASN A 232 18.32 -20.18 -7.90
CA ASN A 232 19.18 -21.23 -8.48
C ASN A 232 19.61 -22.31 -7.50
N ASP A 233 19.72 -21.97 -6.20
CA ASP A 233 20.16 -22.88 -5.15
C ASP A 233 18.96 -23.44 -4.37
N GLU A 234 17.73 -23.07 -4.71
CA GLU A 234 16.52 -23.54 -4.02
C GLU A 234 16.00 -24.84 -4.65
N ILE A 235 15.83 -25.86 -3.82
CA ILE A 235 15.23 -27.16 -4.25
C ILE A 235 13.71 -27.04 -4.29
N PHE A 236 13.12 -26.24 -3.42
CA PHE A 236 11.69 -26.04 -3.30
C PHE A 236 11.30 -24.58 -3.60
N PRO A 237 10.07 -24.35 -4.10
CA PRO A 237 9.63 -23.00 -4.41
C PRO A 237 9.30 -22.19 -3.19
N SER A 238 9.36 -20.87 -3.35
CA SER A 238 8.90 -19.89 -2.38
C SER A 238 7.96 -18.87 -3.05
N ILE A 239 7.28 -18.09 -2.21
CA ILE A 239 6.40 -17.00 -2.58
C ILE A 239 6.57 -15.84 -1.62
N TYR A 240 6.70 -14.64 -2.15
CA TYR A 240 6.80 -13.40 -1.37
C TYR A 240 5.78 -12.39 -1.84
N SER A 241 5.04 -11.81 -0.91
CA SER A 241 4.04 -10.78 -1.15
C SER A 241 4.48 -9.45 -0.57
N TYR A 242 4.32 -8.38 -1.35
CA TYR A 242 4.69 -7.02 -0.98
C TYR A 242 3.55 -6.06 -1.27
N GLN A 243 3.36 -5.09 -0.38
CA GLN A 243 2.51 -3.94 -0.61
C GLN A 243 3.37 -2.74 -1.00
N PHE A 244 3.16 -2.22 -2.20
CA PHE A 244 3.79 -1.01 -2.71
C PHE A 244 2.81 0.16 -2.60
N GLU A 245 3.22 1.23 -1.94
CA GLU A 245 2.38 2.41 -1.75
C GLU A 245 2.88 3.59 -2.57
N CYS A 246 4.11 4.06 -2.31
CA CYS A 246 4.66 5.23 -2.98
C CYS A 246 6.19 5.23 -3.00
N LEU A 247 6.73 6.09 -3.83
CA LEU A 247 8.10 6.55 -3.81
C LEU A 247 8.10 8.06 -3.55
N VAL A 248 8.64 8.49 -2.43
CA VAL A 248 8.67 9.88 -1.98
C VAL A 248 10.10 10.25 -1.61
N ASP A 249 10.62 11.35 -2.16
CA ASP A 249 12.01 11.76 -1.99
C ASP A 249 13.03 10.63 -2.29
N ASN A 250 12.70 9.78 -3.29
CA ASN A 250 13.43 8.58 -3.68
C ASN A 250 13.50 7.50 -2.59
N ILE A 251 12.61 7.52 -1.62
CA ILE A 251 12.44 6.46 -0.63
C ILE A 251 11.19 5.68 -0.97
N LEU A 252 11.36 4.40 -1.18
CA LEU A 252 10.28 3.48 -1.52
C LEU A 252 9.57 3.02 -0.25
N LYS A 253 8.26 3.27 -0.17
CA LYS A 253 7.40 2.65 0.83
C LYS A 253 6.86 1.33 0.27
N CYS A 254 7.54 0.25 0.66
CA CYS A 254 7.22 -1.11 0.29
C CYS A 254 7.34 -2.01 1.52
N ILE A 255 6.32 -2.81 1.81
CA ILE A 255 6.27 -3.65 3.00
C ILE A 255 5.97 -5.09 2.60
N GLU A 256 6.76 -6.03 3.13
CA GLU A 256 6.51 -7.46 2.95
C GLU A 256 5.31 -7.91 3.81
N GLU A 257 4.36 -8.58 3.18
CA GLU A 257 3.24 -9.25 3.84
C GLU A 257 3.68 -10.65 4.31
N LYS A 258 4.31 -10.73 5.47
CA LYS A 258 4.85 -11.99 6.00
C LYS A 258 3.82 -13.11 6.11
N GLN A 259 2.54 -12.77 6.35
CA GLN A 259 1.45 -13.75 6.45
C GLN A 259 1.06 -14.35 5.08
N LYS A 260 1.43 -13.67 4.00
CA LYS A 260 1.19 -14.10 2.61
C LYS A 260 2.49 -14.46 1.89
N SER A 261 3.58 -14.59 2.64
CA SER A 261 4.89 -15.04 2.16
C SER A 261 5.22 -16.37 2.79
N GLY A 262 5.91 -17.25 2.06
CA GLY A 262 6.29 -18.55 2.58
C GLY A 262 7.16 -19.36 1.63
N ALA A 263 7.76 -20.39 2.14
CA ALA A 263 8.58 -21.34 1.38
C ALA A 263 8.12 -22.76 1.66
N ILE A 264 8.24 -23.62 0.67
CA ILE A 264 8.10 -25.06 0.83
C ILE A 264 9.41 -25.61 1.39
N ASP A 265 9.30 -26.55 2.29
CA ASP A 265 10.43 -27.26 2.87
C ASP A 265 10.11 -28.76 3.08
N PHE A 266 10.98 -29.48 3.79
CA PHE A 266 10.78 -30.90 4.03
C PHE A 266 9.56 -31.18 4.93
N ASN A 267 9.23 -30.26 5.85
CA ASN A 267 8.15 -30.39 6.84
C ASN A 267 6.84 -29.77 6.30
N ASN A 268 6.96 -28.71 5.51
CA ASN A 268 5.83 -28.01 4.91
C ASN A 268 5.78 -28.29 3.40
N GLY A 269 5.03 -29.32 3.01
CA GLY A 269 5.03 -29.85 1.64
C GLY A 269 4.10 -29.16 0.67
N ALA A 270 3.19 -28.30 1.13
CA ALA A 270 2.24 -27.56 0.30
C ALA A 270 1.82 -26.26 0.98
N LEU A 271 1.55 -25.24 0.17
CA LEU A 271 1.07 -23.92 0.62
C LEU A 271 0.05 -23.38 -0.37
N ILE A 272 -1.07 -22.88 0.14
CA ILE A 272 -2.09 -22.17 -0.63
C ILE A 272 -2.22 -20.77 -0.03
N VAL A 273 -1.99 -19.75 -0.84
CA VAL A 273 -2.03 -18.35 -0.40
C VAL A 273 -3.07 -17.60 -1.24
N PRO A 274 -4.21 -17.23 -0.64
CA PRO A 274 -5.18 -16.35 -1.28
C PRO A 274 -4.72 -14.88 -1.17
N PHE A 275 -4.95 -14.11 -2.24
CA PHE A 275 -4.73 -12.68 -2.32
C PHE A 275 -6.04 -11.97 -2.63
N ALA A 276 -6.12 -10.66 -2.30
CA ALA A 276 -7.31 -9.82 -2.49
C ALA A 276 -8.58 -10.43 -1.85
N GLN A 277 -9.51 -10.97 -2.62
CA GLN A 277 -10.73 -11.59 -2.08
C GLN A 277 -10.47 -13.04 -1.64
N SER A 278 -9.97 -13.21 -0.43
CA SER A 278 -9.69 -14.54 0.14
C SER A 278 -10.94 -15.40 0.37
N GLU A 279 -12.11 -14.77 0.60
CA GLU A 279 -13.38 -15.47 0.87
C GLU A 279 -13.77 -16.44 -0.26
N MET A 280 -13.63 -16.01 -1.52
CA MET A 280 -13.94 -16.87 -2.68
C MET A 280 -13.00 -18.09 -2.77
N VAL A 281 -11.73 -17.89 -2.45
CA VAL A 281 -10.74 -18.97 -2.44
C VAL A 281 -11.02 -19.95 -1.30
N HIS A 282 -11.33 -19.46 -0.11
CA HIS A 282 -11.71 -20.30 1.04
C HIS A 282 -12.99 -21.07 0.76
N THR A 283 -14.02 -20.40 0.22
CA THR A 283 -15.27 -21.09 -0.18
C THR A 283 -15.01 -22.22 -1.17
N PHE A 284 -14.12 -22.01 -2.15
CA PHE A 284 -13.77 -23.03 -3.13
C PHE A 284 -13.02 -24.22 -2.50
N ILE A 285 -12.07 -23.94 -1.59
CA ILE A 285 -11.24 -24.97 -0.95
C ILE A 285 -12.04 -25.76 0.11
N GLU A 286 -12.81 -25.07 0.93
CA GLU A 286 -13.50 -25.63 2.10
C GLU A 286 -14.93 -26.08 1.77
N GLY A 287 -15.46 -25.65 0.61
CA GLY A 287 -16.83 -25.97 0.19
C GLY A 287 -17.92 -25.19 0.95
N ILE A 288 -17.53 -24.31 1.88
CA ILE A 288 -18.44 -23.52 2.72
C ILE A 288 -17.93 -22.07 2.75
N ASP A 289 -18.87 -21.12 2.62
CA ASP A 289 -18.54 -19.70 2.80
C ASP A 289 -18.06 -19.46 4.24
N PRO A 290 -16.90 -18.80 4.45
CA PRO A 290 -16.35 -18.52 5.79
C PRO A 290 -17.32 -17.81 6.73
N SER A 291 -18.22 -16.98 6.19
CA SER A 291 -19.27 -16.30 6.98
C SER A 291 -20.30 -17.25 7.56
N LEU A 292 -20.47 -18.44 6.99
CA LEU A 292 -21.42 -19.47 7.44
C LEU A 292 -20.79 -20.43 8.46
N VAL A 293 -19.47 -20.53 8.52
CA VAL A 293 -18.77 -21.43 9.47
C VAL A 293 -19.09 -21.07 10.93
N GLN A 294 -19.37 -19.80 11.22
CA GLN A 294 -19.74 -19.35 12.57
C GLN A 294 -21.13 -19.86 13.05
N PHE A 295 -21.95 -20.38 12.14
CA PHE A 295 -23.28 -20.88 12.44
C PHE A 295 -23.37 -22.41 12.50
N SER A 296 -22.24 -23.11 12.27
CA SER A 296 -22.20 -24.59 12.16
C SER A 296 -21.54 -25.27 13.39
N ILE A 297 -21.46 -24.59 14.54
CA ILE A 297 -21.02 -25.16 15.83
C ILE A 297 -22.16 -25.12 16.84
#